data_dbe425317b056b6d8ddabc3bd2f08c7b
#
_entry.id   dbe425317b056b6d8ddabc3bd2f08c7b
#
_cell.length_a   1.000
_cell.length_b   1.000
_cell.length_c   1.000
_cell.angle_alpha   90.00
_cell.angle_beta   90.00
_cell.angle_gamma   90.00
#
_symmetry.space_group_name_H-M   'P 1'
#
loop_
_entity.id
_entity.type
_entity.pdbx_description
1 polymer ?
#
loop_
_entity_poly.entity_id
_entity_poly.type
_entity_poly.pdbx_seq_one_letter_code
_entity_poly.pdbx_strand_id
1 'polypeptide(L)'
;MITKVLKKLFLFVSVSCFSFNLHAADWTMASGYPKSNFHTQNIIKFIDDVKSTTSVNINLNPNDTLIKLDAIKTSLQRGQIPIGEIRLGIYGNEDPMYILAGLPFIAPDYSSAWMLKDIQMEYLQEKFDKKGLMILYTAPWPGQGFYTKFPVNSVSDFNGKKLRIYST
;
A
#
# COMPACT_ATOMS: atom_id res chain seq x y z
N MET A 1 61.90 -55.49 3.98
CA MET A 1 61.05 -55.36 2.82
C MET A 1 59.66 -55.01 3.34
N ILE A 2 59.36 -53.70 3.41
CA ILE A 2 58.13 -53.16 4.08
C ILE A 2 57.15 -52.72 3.02
N THR A 3 56.12 -53.49 2.89
CA THR A 3 54.97 -53.17 1.98
C THR A 3 54.14 -52.06 2.54
N LYS A 4 54.20 -50.89 1.92
CA LYS A 4 53.34 -49.76 2.24
C LYS A 4 51.90 -50.03 1.75
N VAL A 5 50.99 -50.31 2.69
CA VAL A 5 49.53 -50.31 2.43
C VAL A 5 49.08 -48.89 2.40
N LEU A 6 48.78 -48.41 1.18
CA LEU A 6 48.21 -47.10 0.96
C LEU A 6 46.69 -47.15 1.25
N LYS A 7 46.29 -46.74 2.47
CA LYS A 7 44.90 -46.55 2.80
C LYS A 7 44.36 -45.33 2.04
N LYS A 8 43.63 -45.56 0.97
CA LYS A 8 42.82 -44.54 0.32
C LYS A 8 41.65 -44.17 1.25
N LEU A 9 41.80 -43.06 1.95
CA LEU A 9 40.74 -42.45 2.73
C LEU A 9 39.77 -41.77 1.73
N PHE A 10 38.67 -42.44 1.43
CA PHE A 10 37.55 -41.85 0.68
C PHE A 10 36.85 -40.85 1.61
N LEU A 11 37.17 -39.56 1.43
CA LEU A 11 36.46 -38.46 2.10
C LEU A 11 35.13 -38.31 1.42
N PHE A 12 34.07 -38.91 1.99
CA PHE A 12 32.71 -38.68 1.58
C PHE A 12 32.33 -37.26 2.05
N VAL A 13 32.47 -36.26 1.17
CA VAL A 13 31.87 -34.94 1.38
C VAL A 13 30.39 -35.11 1.17
N SER A 14 29.64 -35.30 2.26
CA SER A 14 28.17 -35.17 2.28
C SER A 14 27.85 -33.71 1.98
N VAL A 15 27.56 -33.42 0.72
CA VAL A 15 26.88 -32.20 0.34
C VAL A 15 25.46 -32.31 0.91
N SER A 16 25.29 -31.85 2.15
CA SER A 16 23.96 -31.61 2.69
C SER A 16 23.30 -30.51 1.84
N CYS A 17 22.50 -30.92 0.88
CA CYS A 17 21.56 -30.02 0.24
C CYS A 17 20.63 -29.49 1.34
N PHE A 18 20.96 -28.33 1.91
CA PHE A 18 20.01 -27.54 2.66
C PHE A 18 18.92 -27.15 1.67
N SER A 19 17.87 -27.96 1.58
CA SER A 19 16.62 -27.55 0.97
C SER A 19 16.10 -26.40 1.83
N PHE A 20 16.39 -25.17 1.40
CA PHE A 20 15.65 -24.01 1.90
C PHE A 20 14.20 -24.27 1.53
N ASN A 21 13.43 -24.78 2.49
CA ASN A 21 11.98 -24.71 2.39
C ASN A 21 11.66 -23.22 2.32
N LEU A 22 11.48 -22.69 1.12
CA LEU A 22 10.83 -21.42 0.90
C LEU A 22 9.38 -21.59 1.42
N HIS A 23 9.21 -21.33 2.72
CA HIS A 23 7.87 -21.23 3.27
C HIS A 23 7.23 -20.04 2.55
N ALA A 24 6.08 -20.28 1.94
CA ALA A 24 5.24 -19.22 1.43
C ALA A 24 5.04 -18.20 2.56
N ALA A 25 5.43 -16.95 2.32
CA ALA A 25 5.24 -15.92 3.32
C ALA A 25 3.76 -15.55 3.36
N ASP A 26 3.11 -15.77 4.49
CA ASP A 26 1.73 -15.36 4.73
C ASP A 26 1.71 -13.92 5.28
N TRP A 27 1.23 -13.00 4.46
CA TRP A 27 1.10 -11.60 4.83
C TRP A 27 -0.33 -11.24 5.14
N THR A 28 -0.52 -10.50 6.23
CA THR A 28 -1.82 -9.94 6.59
C THR A 28 -1.90 -8.51 6.09
N MET A 29 -2.89 -8.20 5.26
CA MET A 29 -3.13 -6.86 4.69
C MET A 29 -4.38 -6.24 5.31
N ALA A 30 -4.29 -4.98 5.73
CA ALA A 30 -5.43 -4.17 6.14
C ALA A 30 -5.81 -3.15 5.06
N SER A 31 -7.13 -2.96 4.86
CA SER A 31 -7.71 -1.92 4.02
C SER A 31 -8.95 -1.33 4.70
N GLY A 32 -9.13 -0.01 4.59
CA GLY A 32 -10.26 0.69 5.20
C GLY A 32 -11.56 0.62 4.39
N TYR A 33 -11.53 0.13 3.15
CA TYR A 33 -12.69 0.17 2.26
C TYR A 33 -13.36 -1.19 2.10
N PRO A 34 -14.69 -1.22 1.87
CA PRO A 34 -15.42 -2.48 1.66
C PRO A 34 -15.02 -3.13 0.33
N LYS A 35 -15.26 -4.44 0.21
CA LYS A 35 -14.95 -5.21 -1.01
C LYS A 35 -15.60 -4.65 -2.28
N SER A 36 -16.73 -3.95 -2.18
CA SER A 36 -17.40 -3.30 -3.31
C SER A 36 -16.70 -2.03 -3.80
N ASN A 37 -15.75 -1.49 -3.04
CA ASN A 37 -14.99 -0.30 -3.44
C ASN A 37 -13.99 -0.66 -4.54
N PHE A 38 -13.84 0.21 -5.55
CA PHE A 38 -12.95 -0.05 -6.69
C PHE A 38 -11.46 -0.13 -6.31
N HIS A 39 -11.00 0.57 -5.26
CA HIS A 39 -9.65 0.41 -4.75
C HIS A 39 -9.44 -0.98 -4.16
N THR A 40 -10.41 -1.48 -3.38
CA THR A 40 -10.33 -2.84 -2.84
C THR A 40 -10.37 -3.89 -3.95
N GLN A 41 -11.15 -3.67 -5.02
CA GLN A 41 -11.14 -4.54 -6.20
C GLN A 41 -9.78 -4.52 -6.92
N ASN A 42 -9.13 -3.37 -6.98
CA ASN A 42 -7.77 -3.26 -7.52
C ASN A 42 -6.74 -4.00 -6.65
N ILE A 43 -6.86 -3.90 -5.32
CA ILE A 43 -6.03 -4.65 -4.38
C ILE A 43 -6.22 -6.16 -4.56
N ILE A 44 -7.44 -6.64 -4.76
CA ILE A 44 -7.71 -8.07 -4.99
C ILE A 44 -6.96 -8.55 -6.25
N LYS A 45 -7.00 -7.78 -7.34
CA LYS A 45 -6.24 -8.10 -8.56
C LYS A 45 -4.73 -8.14 -8.30
N PHE A 46 -4.20 -7.14 -7.59
CA PHE A 46 -2.79 -7.13 -7.18
C PHE A 46 -2.42 -8.37 -6.37
N ILE A 47 -3.27 -8.81 -5.44
CA ILE A 47 -3.05 -10.02 -4.65
C ILE A 47 -3.03 -11.26 -5.53
N ASP A 48 -3.94 -11.36 -6.49
CA ASP A 48 -3.98 -12.48 -7.45
C ASP A 48 -2.71 -12.52 -8.32
N ASP A 49 -2.21 -11.36 -8.77
CA ASP A 49 -0.97 -11.24 -9.53
C ASP A 49 0.25 -11.67 -8.70
N VAL A 50 0.35 -11.21 -7.46
CA VAL A 50 1.42 -11.60 -6.52
C VAL A 50 1.40 -13.11 -6.30
N LYS A 51 0.22 -13.69 -6.05
CA LYS A 51 0.05 -15.14 -5.83
C LYS A 51 0.43 -15.95 -7.06
N SER A 52 0.18 -15.42 -8.28
CA SER A 52 0.50 -16.12 -9.53
C SER A 52 1.98 -16.09 -9.88
N THR A 53 2.72 -15.09 -9.37
CA THR A 53 4.12 -14.82 -9.76
C THR A 53 5.14 -15.05 -8.65
N THR A 54 4.67 -15.25 -7.41
CA THR A 54 5.54 -15.40 -6.24
C THR A 54 5.04 -16.51 -5.30
N SER A 55 5.82 -16.81 -4.24
CA SER A 55 5.39 -17.68 -3.14
C SER A 55 4.73 -16.90 -1.99
N VAL A 56 4.43 -15.61 -2.15
CA VAL A 56 3.79 -14.79 -1.12
C VAL A 56 2.28 -14.97 -1.19
N ASN A 57 1.66 -15.25 -0.05
CA ASN A 57 0.21 -15.27 0.12
C ASN A 57 -0.23 -14.04 0.92
N ILE A 58 -1.17 -13.26 0.40
CA ILE A 58 -1.67 -12.04 1.06
C ILE A 58 -3.12 -12.24 1.47
N ASN A 59 -3.37 -12.20 2.80
CA ASN A 59 -4.69 -12.30 3.40
C ASN A 59 -5.28 -10.90 3.61
N LEU A 60 -6.20 -10.49 2.74
CA LEU A 60 -6.83 -9.18 2.79
C LEU A 60 -7.92 -9.09 3.85
N ASN A 61 -7.84 -8.08 4.72
CA ASN A 61 -8.84 -7.71 5.72
C ASN A 61 -9.40 -6.31 5.37
N PRO A 62 -10.49 -6.23 4.59
CA PRO A 62 -11.06 -4.98 4.12
C PRO A 62 -12.03 -4.37 5.15
N ASN A 63 -12.52 -3.16 4.85
CA ASN A 63 -13.62 -2.51 5.58
C ASN A 63 -13.35 -2.28 7.07
N ASP A 64 -12.13 -1.87 7.42
CA ASP A 64 -11.73 -1.61 8.81
C ASP A 64 -11.86 -2.81 9.77
N THR A 65 -11.92 -4.03 9.24
CA THR A 65 -12.18 -5.24 10.06
C THR A 65 -11.01 -5.61 10.95
N LEU A 66 -9.79 -5.32 10.52
CA LEU A 66 -8.58 -5.62 11.28
C LEU A 66 -8.04 -4.37 11.97
N ILE A 67 -7.85 -3.31 11.21
CA ILE A 67 -7.26 -2.03 11.66
C ILE A 67 -8.04 -0.90 10.99
N LYS A 68 -8.36 0.15 11.74
CA LYS A 68 -9.01 1.35 11.20
C LYS A 68 -8.11 2.08 10.21
N LEU A 69 -8.70 2.65 9.16
CA LEU A 69 -7.99 3.29 8.05
C LEU A 69 -6.93 4.31 8.51
N ASP A 70 -7.24 5.12 9.52
CA ASP A 70 -6.36 6.13 10.08
C ASP A 70 -5.19 5.54 10.91
N ALA A 71 -5.32 4.31 11.38
CA ALA A 71 -4.31 3.61 12.17
C ALA A 71 -3.40 2.68 11.33
N ILE A 72 -3.75 2.38 10.06
CA ILE A 72 -3.01 1.41 9.24
C ILE A 72 -1.54 1.84 9.07
N LYS A 73 -1.26 3.11 8.76
CA LYS A 73 0.12 3.60 8.59
C LYS A 73 0.97 3.38 9.85
N THR A 74 0.41 3.71 11.01
CA THR A 74 1.11 3.51 12.29
C THR A 74 1.35 2.03 12.58
N SER A 75 0.41 1.16 12.22
CA SER A 75 0.55 -0.29 12.39
C SER A 75 1.62 -0.89 11.48
N LEU A 76 1.75 -0.39 10.24
CA LEU A 76 2.86 -0.72 9.34
C LEU A 76 4.20 -0.29 9.94
N GLN A 77 4.32 0.95 10.42
CA GLN A 77 5.55 1.48 11.03
C GLN A 77 5.99 0.68 12.27
N ARG A 78 5.04 0.11 13.01
CA ARG A 78 5.30 -0.73 14.18
C ARG A 78 5.52 -2.21 13.84
N GLY A 79 5.48 -2.58 12.56
CA GLY A 79 5.62 -3.98 12.13
C GLY A 79 4.48 -4.90 12.58
N GLN A 80 3.31 -4.35 12.92
CA GLN A 80 2.15 -5.14 13.33
C GLN A 80 1.50 -5.86 12.13
N ILE A 81 1.60 -5.28 10.94
CA ILE A 81 1.24 -5.87 9.66
C ILE A 81 2.32 -5.56 8.63
N PRO A 82 2.61 -6.47 7.69
CA PRO A 82 3.63 -6.26 6.67
C PRO A 82 3.18 -5.40 5.49
N ILE A 83 1.88 -5.31 5.22
CA ILE A 83 1.32 -4.60 4.06
C ILE A 83 -0.04 -3.98 4.42
N GLY A 84 -0.40 -2.87 3.81
CA GLY A 84 -1.68 -2.20 4.05
C GLY A 84 -1.98 -1.11 3.03
N GLU A 85 -3.26 -0.78 2.91
CA GLU A 85 -3.73 0.36 2.13
C GLU A 85 -3.92 1.56 3.05
N ILE A 86 -3.36 2.70 2.67
CA ILE A 86 -3.57 3.96 3.37
C ILE A 86 -4.20 5.00 2.44
N ARG A 87 -4.98 5.91 2.99
CA ARG A 87 -5.41 7.12 2.29
C ARG A 87 -4.49 8.26 2.65
N LEU A 88 -3.59 8.64 1.74
CA LEU A 88 -2.52 9.59 2.01
C LEU A 88 -3.02 10.93 2.59
N GLY A 89 -4.12 11.44 2.04
CA GLY A 89 -4.66 12.75 2.44
C GLY A 89 -5.10 12.90 3.91
N ILE A 90 -5.31 11.81 4.66
CA ILE A 90 -5.64 11.92 6.09
C ILE A 90 -4.43 12.26 6.97
N TYR A 91 -3.24 12.21 6.41
CA TYR A 91 -1.98 12.50 7.11
C TYR A 91 -1.41 13.88 6.73
N GLY A 92 -2.22 14.80 6.21
CA GLY A 92 -1.81 16.14 5.80
C GLY A 92 -1.21 16.99 6.93
N ASN A 93 -1.52 16.68 8.18
CA ASN A 93 -0.91 17.30 9.36
C ASN A 93 0.54 16.84 9.61
N GLU A 94 0.97 15.72 9.00
CA GLU A 94 2.35 15.25 9.11
C GLU A 94 3.24 15.84 8.01
N ASP A 95 2.67 16.02 6.81
CA ASP A 95 3.38 16.60 5.67
C ASP A 95 2.37 17.18 4.67
N PRO A 96 2.47 18.48 4.30
CA PRO A 96 1.58 19.12 3.33
C PRO A 96 1.56 18.45 1.95
N MET A 97 2.65 17.77 1.55
CA MET A 97 2.70 17.03 0.30
C MET A 97 1.69 15.88 0.24
N TYR A 98 1.23 15.38 1.37
CA TYR A 98 0.25 14.29 1.44
C TYR A 98 -1.16 14.71 1.02
N ILE A 99 -1.48 16.00 1.05
CA ILE A 99 -2.78 16.53 0.62
C ILE A 99 -2.75 17.19 -0.76
N LEU A 100 -1.58 17.28 -1.41
CA LEU A 100 -1.41 18.05 -2.65
C LEU A 100 -2.42 17.62 -3.74
N ALA A 101 -2.63 16.32 -3.92
CA ALA A 101 -3.60 15.79 -4.89
C ALA A 101 -5.07 16.12 -4.55
N GLY A 102 -5.35 16.50 -3.29
CA GLY A 102 -6.68 16.91 -2.83
C GLY A 102 -6.95 18.41 -2.94
N LEU A 103 -5.95 19.21 -3.33
CA LEU A 103 -6.15 20.64 -3.51
C LEU A 103 -7.04 20.92 -4.74
N PRO A 104 -7.95 21.91 -4.65
CA PRO A 104 -8.82 22.26 -5.76
C PRO A 104 -8.02 22.58 -7.04
N PHE A 105 -8.47 22.04 -8.16
CA PHE A 105 -7.95 22.31 -9.51
C PHE A 105 -6.51 21.84 -9.81
N ILE A 106 -5.79 21.23 -8.85
CA ILE A 106 -4.42 20.72 -9.07
C ILE A 106 -4.44 19.46 -9.95
N ALA A 107 -5.34 18.53 -9.69
CA ALA A 107 -5.48 17.30 -10.47
C ALA A 107 -6.97 17.05 -10.81
N PRO A 108 -7.54 17.80 -11.79
CA PRO A 108 -8.96 17.75 -12.12
C PRO A 108 -9.37 16.44 -12.82
N ASP A 109 -8.42 15.72 -13.39
CA ASP A 109 -8.65 14.48 -14.12
C ASP A 109 -7.55 13.44 -13.86
N TYR A 110 -7.72 12.22 -14.38
CA TYR A 110 -6.74 11.14 -14.21
C TYR A 110 -5.40 11.43 -14.88
N SER A 111 -5.36 12.15 -16.00
CA SER A 111 -4.10 12.51 -16.67
C SER A 111 -3.26 13.40 -15.77
N SER A 112 -3.88 14.44 -15.22
CA SER A 112 -3.25 15.35 -14.25
C SER A 112 -2.84 14.63 -12.97
N ALA A 113 -3.67 13.69 -12.49
CA ALA A 113 -3.36 12.89 -11.30
C ALA A 113 -2.14 11.97 -11.52
N TRP A 114 -1.98 11.38 -12.72
CA TRP A 114 -0.80 10.59 -13.07
C TRP A 114 0.46 11.44 -13.16
N MET A 115 0.40 12.61 -13.79
CA MET A 115 1.53 13.54 -13.84
C MET A 115 1.94 13.97 -12.44
N LEU A 116 0.97 14.34 -11.60
CA LEU A 116 1.24 14.74 -10.22
C LEU A 116 1.87 13.59 -9.42
N LYS A 117 1.37 12.36 -9.59
CA LYS A 117 1.94 11.15 -8.97
C LYS A 117 3.43 11.01 -9.34
N ASP A 118 3.78 11.15 -10.62
CA ASP A 118 5.16 10.98 -11.06
C ASP A 118 6.08 12.05 -10.43
N ILE A 119 5.61 13.30 -10.33
CA ILE A 119 6.34 14.39 -9.69
C ILE A 119 6.51 14.16 -8.18
N GLN A 120 5.49 13.63 -7.51
CA GLN A 120 5.51 13.45 -6.06
C GLN A 120 6.23 12.17 -5.60
N MET A 121 6.35 11.16 -6.47
CA MET A 121 6.72 9.80 -6.05
C MET A 121 8.10 9.75 -5.38
N GLU A 122 9.10 10.43 -5.90
CA GLU A 122 10.44 10.46 -5.32
C GLU A 122 10.42 11.04 -3.90
N TYR A 123 9.75 12.18 -3.73
CA TYR A 123 9.57 12.80 -2.41
C TYR A 123 8.83 11.90 -1.44
N LEU A 124 7.73 11.29 -1.87
CA LEU A 124 6.93 10.41 -1.03
C LEU A 124 7.73 9.17 -0.62
N GLN A 125 8.46 8.56 -1.56
CA GLN A 125 9.28 7.38 -1.28
C GLN A 125 10.35 7.71 -0.23
N GLU A 126 11.08 8.81 -0.38
CA GLU A 126 12.08 9.26 0.62
C GLU A 126 11.46 9.45 2.01
N LYS A 127 10.26 10.04 2.07
CA LYS A 127 9.58 10.26 3.36
C LYS A 127 9.12 8.96 4.01
N PHE A 128 8.66 8.00 3.21
CA PHE A 128 8.22 6.70 3.70
C PHE A 128 9.42 5.83 4.10
N ASP A 129 10.50 5.84 3.34
CA ASP A 129 11.75 5.11 3.65
C ASP A 129 12.32 5.54 5.01
N LYS A 130 12.32 6.85 5.32
CA LYS A 130 12.73 7.36 6.64
C LYS A 130 11.88 6.86 7.79
N LYS A 131 10.68 6.34 7.49
CA LYS A 131 9.75 5.76 8.45
C LYS A 131 9.75 4.22 8.42
N GLY A 132 10.69 3.60 7.68
CA GLY A 132 10.77 2.15 7.52
C GLY A 132 9.64 1.56 6.66
N LEU A 133 9.04 2.36 5.79
CA LEU A 133 7.94 1.97 4.91
C LEU A 133 8.37 2.08 3.45
N MET A 134 7.84 1.21 2.61
CA MET A 134 8.00 1.26 1.15
C MET A 134 6.64 1.48 0.49
N ILE A 135 6.58 2.35 -0.51
CA ILE A 135 5.40 2.50 -1.35
C ILE A 135 5.51 1.50 -2.51
N LEU A 136 4.58 0.56 -2.61
CA LEU A 136 4.53 -0.38 -3.71
C LEU A 136 3.89 0.24 -4.95
N TYR A 137 2.75 0.88 -4.78
CA TYR A 137 2.08 1.66 -5.83
C TYR A 137 1.10 2.66 -5.22
N THR A 138 0.62 3.58 -6.05
CA THR A 138 -0.44 4.52 -5.70
C THR A 138 -1.58 4.41 -6.71
N ALA A 139 -2.80 4.66 -6.26
CA ALA A 139 -3.99 4.69 -7.09
C ALA A 139 -4.79 5.96 -6.79
N PRO A 140 -5.11 6.78 -7.81
CA PRO A 140 -5.85 8.02 -7.60
C PRO A 140 -7.32 7.75 -7.35
N TRP A 141 -7.95 8.60 -6.53
CA TRP A 141 -9.40 8.73 -6.48
C TRP A 141 -9.90 9.50 -7.71
N PRO A 142 -11.16 9.29 -8.14
CA PRO A 142 -11.76 10.16 -9.14
C PRO A 142 -11.89 11.59 -8.62
N GLY A 143 -12.02 12.54 -9.55
CA GLY A 143 -12.24 13.93 -9.21
C GLY A 143 -13.43 14.11 -8.26
N GLN A 144 -13.29 14.98 -7.29
CA GLN A 144 -14.32 15.26 -6.30
C GLN A 144 -15.29 16.32 -6.81
N GLY A 145 -16.55 16.20 -6.43
CA GLY A 145 -17.61 17.16 -6.75
C GLY A 145 -18.53 17.39 -5.55
N PHE A 146 -19.40 18.35 -5.70
CA PHE A 146 -20.46 18.62 -4.72
C PHE A 146 -21.68 17.76 -5.01
N TYR A 147 -22.10 16.99 -4.03
CA TYR A 147 -23.36 16.22 -4.07
C TYR A 147 -24.37 16.90 -3.17
N THR A 148 -25.39 17.51 -3.75
CA THR A 148 -26.38 18.30 -3.02
C THR A 148 -27.78 17.77 -3.23
N LYS A 149 -28.68 18.04 -2.25
CA LYS A 149 -30.13 17.78 -2.35
C LYS A 149 -30.88 18.98 -2.87
N PHE A 150 -30.20 20.03 -3.31
CA PHE A 150 -30.75 21.27 -3.82
C PHE A 150 -29.97 21.71 -5.07
N PRO A 151 -30.59 22.47 -5.98
CA PRO A 151 -29.89 23.04 -7.13
C PRO A 151 -28.78 23.98 -6.67
N VAL A 152 -27.64 23.94 -7.36
CA VAL A 152 -26.51 24.86 -7.15
C VAL A 152 -26.26 25.61 -8.45
N ASN A 153 -26.50 26.90 -8.45
CA ASN A 153 -26.27 27.79 -9.58
C ASN A 153 -25.16 28.81 -9.29
N SER A 154 -24.86 29.02 -8.01
CA SER A 154 -23.87 29.99 -7.55
C SER A 154 -23.24 29.54 -6.21
N VAL A 155 -22.12 30.15 -5.85
CA VAL A 155 -21.47 29.92 -4.55
C VAL A 155 -22.37 30.33 -3.39
N SER A 156 -23.22 31.36 -3.58
CA SER A 156 -24.14 31.82 -2.52
C SER A 156 -25.17 30.78 -2.12
N ASP A 157 -25.48 29.79 -2.97
CA ASP A 157 -26.41 28.72 -2.64
C ASP A 157 -25.94 27.81 -1.51
N PHE A 158 -24.64 27.85 -1.21
CA PHE A 158 -24.06 27.13 -0.06
C PHE A 158 -24.15 27.88 1.27
N ASN A 159 -24.58 29.16 1.27
CA ASN A 159 -24.71 29.93 2.50
C ASN A 159 -25.63 29.25 3.50
N GLY A 160 -25.18 29.08 4.74
CA GLY A 160 -25.91 28.41 5.80
C GLY A 160 -26.11 26.91 5.63
N LYS A 161 -25.54 26.28 4.60
CA LYS A 161 -25.58 24.82 4.40
C LYS A 161 -24.49 24.11 5.16
N LYS A 162 -24.81 22.95 5.71
CA LYS A 162 -23.82 22.04 6.31
C LYS A 162 -23.25 21.15 5.20
N LEU A 163 -21.94 21.20 5.03
CA LEU A 163 -21.21 20.34 4.11
C LEU A 163 -20.43 19.27 4.88
N ARG A 164 -20.43 18.04 4.36
CA ARG A 164 -19.52 17.00 4.83
C ARG A 164 -18.18 17.17 4.14
N ILE A 165 -17.12 17.26 4.94
CA ILE A 165 -15.75 17.16 4.46
C ILE A 165 -15.14 15.88 5.01
N TYR A 166 -14.06 15.37 4.38
CA TYR A 166 -13.39 14.11 4.77
C TYR A 166 -11.92 14.31 5.20
N SER A 167 -11.44 15.55 5.12
CA SER A 167 -10.14 15.97 5.66
C SER A 167 -10.27 17.38 6.20
N THR A 168 -9.51 17.70 7.20
CA THR A 168 -9.35 19.06 7.75
C THR A 168 -8.14 19.71 7.11
#